data_39ef4f35c3575ee9eedb948457e53945
#
_entry.id   39ef4f35c3575ee9eedb948457e53945
#
_cell.length_a   1.000
_cell.length_b   1.000
_cell.length_c   1.000
_cell.angle_alpha   90.00
_cell.angle_beta   90.00
_cell.angle_gamma   90.00
#
_symmetry.space_group_name_H-M   'P 1'
#
loop_
_entity.id
_entity.type
_entity.pdbx_description
1 polymer ?
#
loop_
_entity_poly.entity_id
_entity_poly.type
_entity_poly.pdbx_seq_one_letter_code
_entity_poly.pdbx_strand_id
1 'polypeptide(L)'
;MTSINTNTAAMSALQTLRNVNSNLETTQGRVSSGYRIAEAKDNAAYWSIATTMRSDNGAVNAAADALGVGAAKVDVAYAAVESAIDVVNEIKTKLVSLNESTVDDDKVWDEVKQLQSQLVSIANSASFNGENWMLGATTATNSVVTGFVRTSSGVQVTTETVTSGSFALFAKGANGLADTTGGVLKDIAAFTTVSLASSAVATSLNTVETALKALTTGRSILGSISKRIDLQTDFANKLSDAIESGVSKLVDADMEEESARLSALQTQQQLAVQSLSIANSSSQNILSLFRG
;
A
#
# COMPACT_ATOMS: atom_id res chain seq x y z
N MET A 1 53.00 -20.90 44.11
CA MET A 1 53.10 -20.16 45.40
C MET A 1 51.62 -19.89 45.86
N THR A 2 51.28 -20.50 46.95
CA THR A 2 49.96 -20.35 47.59
C THR A 2 50.04 -19.19 48.57
N SER A 3 49.49 -18.02 48.17
CA SER A 3 49.34 -16.87 49.07
C SER A 3 48.08 -17.08 49.93
N ILE A 4 48.21 -16.89 51.23
CA ILE A 4 47.09 -17.00 52.19
C ILE A 4 46.16 -15.75 52.10
N ASN A 5 46.71 -14.62 51.68
CA ASN A 5 45.95 -13.36 51.55
C ASN A 5 45.23 -13.18 50.21
N THR A 6 45.70 -13.88 49.15
CA THR A 6 45.10 -13.77 47.81
C THR A 6 44.89 -15.15 47.21
N ASN A 7 43.64 -15.57 47.07
CA ASN A 7 43.28 -16.83 46.41
C ASN A 7 43.13 -16.61 44.89
N THR A 8 44.24 -16.81 44.15
CA THR A 8 44.30 -16.62 42.68
C THR A 8 43.36 -17.58 41.95
N ALA A 9 43.15 -18.81 42.47
CA ALA A 9 42.22 -19.76 41.87
C ALA A 9 40.77 -19.31 42.03
N ALA A 10 40.40 -18.81 43.21
CA ALA A 10 39.04 -18.23 43.41
C ALA A 10 38.82 -16.98 42.57
N MET A 11 39.82 -16.12 42.40
CA MET A 11 39.73 -14.92 41.54
C MET A 11 39.54 -15.30 40.07
N SER A 12 40.24 -16.29 39.56
CA SER A 12 40.10 -16.82 38.21
C SER A 12 38.72 -17.44 38.01
N ALA A 13 38.24 -18.26 38.95
CA ALA A 13 36.88 -18.84 38.93
C ALA A 13 35.80 -17.75 38.94
N LEU A 14 35.95 -16.70 39.75
CA LEU A 14 35.03 -15.59 39.82
C LEU A 14 35.00 -14.76 38.52
N GLN A 15 36.16 -14.58 37.86
CA GLN A 15 36.24 -13.92 36.57
C GLN A 15 35.52 -14.76 35.47
N THR A 16 35.71 -16.09 35.47
CA THR A 16 35.01 -17.00 34.58
C THR A 16 33.48 -16.93 34.81
N LEU A 17 33.03 -16.94 36.07
CA LEU A 17 31.62 -16.85 36.44
C LEU A 17 31.00 -15.51 35.96
N ARG A 18 31.73 -14.39 36.11
CA ARG A 18 31.29 -13.10 35.58
C ARG A 18 31.12 -13.10 34.08
N ASN A 19 32.09 -13.69 33.34
CA ASN A 19 31.99 -13.80 31.88
C ASN A 19 30.82 -14.68 31.43
N VAL A 20 30.60 -15.82 32.12
CA VAL A 20 29.46 -16.70 31.84
C VAL A 20 28.12 -15.99 32.10
N ASN A 21 28.03 -15.26 33.23
CA ASN A 21 26.80 -14.51 33.53
C ASN A 21 26.52 -13.39 32.50
N SER A 22 27.55 -12.65 32.07
CA SER A 22 27.41 -11.63 31.05
C SER A 22 26.96 -12.22 29.70
N ASN A 23 27.55 -13.37 29.31
CA ASN A 23 27.16 -14.07 28.09
C ASN A 23 25.75 -14.62 28.19
N LEU A 24 25.33 -15.13 29.38
CA LEU A 24 23.99 -15.65 29.64
C LEU A 24 22.95 -14.54 29.53
N GLU A 25 23.23 -13.35 30.10
CA GLU A 25 22.35 -12.18 30.00
C GLU A 25 22.18 -11.73 28.55
N THR A 26 23.29 -11.68 27.78
CA THR A 26 23.25 -11.35 26.35
C THR A 26 22.44 -12.36 25.55
N THR A 27 22.67 -13.66 25.74
CA THR A 27 21.96 -14.72 25.04
C THR A 27 20.48 -14.75 25.42
N GLN A 28 20.16 -14.54 26.71
CA GLN A 28 18.79 -14.43 27.18
C GLN A 28 18.07 -13.23 26.56
N GLY A 29 18.75 -12.09 26.43
CA GLY A 29 18.23 -10.91 25.75
C GLY A 29 17.91 -11.20 24.27
N ARG A 30 18.80 -11.90 23.55
CA ARG A 30 18.59 -12.30 22.16
C ARG A 30 17.44 -13.29 21.98
N VAL A 31 17.33 -14.28 22.87
CA VAL A 31 16.22 -15.25 22.87
C VAL A 31 14.89 -14.54 23.16
N SER A 32 14.89 -13.56 24.07
CA SER A 32 13.69 -12.81 24.42
C SER A 32 13.25 -11.82 23.34
N SER A 33 14.20 -11.15 22.66
CA SER A 33 13.91 -10.16 21.62
C SER A 33 13.76 -10.75 20.22
N GLY A 34 14.34 -11.94 19.98
CA GLY A 34 14.46 -12.52 18.64
C GLY A 34 15.56 -11.89 17.78
N TYR A 35 16.28 -10.89 18.30
CA TYR A 35 17.31 -10.17 17.56
C TYR A 35 18.72 -10.52 18.02
N ARG A 36 19.60 -10.78 17.04
CA ARG A 36 21.05 -10.86 17.25
C ARG A 36 21.64 -9.46 17.45
N ILE A 37 21.09 -8.45 16.74
CA ILE A 37 21.50 -7.06 16.78
C ILE A 37 20.26 -6.23 17.14
N ALA A 38 20.09 -5.96 18.43
CA ALA A 38 18.97 -5.18 18.95
C ALA A 38 19.30 -3.67 18.98
N GLU A 39 20.55 -3.33 19.28
CA GLU A 39 20.97 -1.95 19.48
C GLU A 39 22.24 -1.63 18.66
N ALA A 40 22.47 -0.32 18.43
CA ALA A 40 23.66 0.15 17.71
C ALA A 40 24.98 -0.28 18.34
N LYS A 41 24.99 -0.51 19.67
CA LYS A 41 26.19 -1.00 20.39
C LYS A 41 26.58 -2.42 19.99
N ASP A 42 25.64 -3.26 19.54
CA ASP A 42 25.93 -4.64 19.13
C ASP A 42 26.67 -4.65 17.79
N ASN A 43 26.18 -3.89 16.81
CA ASN A 43 26.85 -3.63 15.54
C ASN A 43 26.23 -2.41 14.85
N ALA A 44 26.93 -1.28 14.92
CA ALA A 44 26.44 0.01 14.40
C ALA A 44 26.14 -0.01 12.88
N ALA A 45 26.95 -0.76 12.09
CA ALA A 45 26.78 -0.82 10.65
C ALA A 45 25.49 -1.57 10.27
N TYR A 46 25.31 -2.79 10.77
CA TYR A 46 24.11 -3.59 10.47
C TYR A 46 22.84 -2.99 11.08
N TRP A 47 22.92 -2.42 12.28
CA TRP A 47 21.82 -1.73 12.91
C TRP A 47 21.35 -0.53 12.09
N SER A 48 22.31 0.29 11.60
CA SER A 48 21.99 1.46 10.76
C SER A 48 21.33 1.05 9.44
N ILE A 49 21.85 0.02 8.76
CA ILE A 49 21.26 -0.49 7.51
C ILE A 49 19.85 -1.03 7.77
N ALA A 50 19.68 -1.87 8.80
CA ALA A 50 18.39 -2.45 9.14
C ALA A 50 17.35 -1.38 9.52
N THR A 51 17.75 -0.35 10.27
CA THR A 51 16.89 0.76 10.64
C THR A 51 16.44 1.55 9.41
N THR A 52 17.37 1.82 8.49
CA THR A 52 17.03 2.47 7.22
C THR A 52 16.07 1.60 6.38
N MET A 53 16.35 0.31 6.27
CA MET A 53 15.48 -0.63 5.52
C MET A 53 14.08 -0.76 6.14
N ARG A 54 13.96 -0.76 7.47
CA ARG A 54 12.66 -0.74 8.16
C ARG A 54 11.88 0.55 7.88
N SER A 55 12.57 1.69 7.87
CA SER A 55 11.96 2.97 7.48
C SER A 55 11.48 2.94 6.04
N ASP A 56 12.27 2.36 5.12
CA ASP A 56 11.89 2.20 3.72
C ASP A 56 10.69 1.27 3.55
N ASN A 57 10.67 0.15 4.31
CA ASN A 57 9.54 -0.77 4.32
C ASN A 57 8.25 -0.09 4.77
N GLY A 58 8.32 0.73 5.83
CA GLY A 58 7.18 1.54 6.26
C GLY A 58 6.68 2.51 5.17
N ALA A 59 7.60 3.11 4.41
CA ALA A 59 7.24 4.00 3.31
C ALA A 59 6.66 3.23 2.10
N VAL A 60 7.17 2.03 1.78
CA VAL A 60 6.60 1.15 0.74
C VAL A 60 5.19 0.73 1.10
N ASN A 61 4.94 0.33 2.35
CA ASN A 61 3.61 -0.06 2.81
C ASN A 61 2.63 1.12 2.76
N ALA A 62 3.04 2.32 3.18
CA ALA A 62 2.21 3.52 3.05
C ALA A 62 1.90 3.86 1.57
N ALA A 63 2.85 3.63 0.66
CA ALA A 63 2.60 3.79 -0.78
C ALA A 63 1.64 2.73 -1.32
N ALA A 64 1.71 1.48 -0.85
CA ALA A 64 0.77 0.42 -1.19
C ALA A 64 -0.66 0.74 -0.71
N ASP A 65 -0.82 1.29 0.49
CA ASP A 65 -2.11 1.76 1.00
C ASP A 65 -2.68 2.90 0.13
N ALA A 66 -1.81 3.85 -0.27
CA ALA A 66 -2.21 4.95 -1.16
C ALA A 66 -2.61 4.45 -2.57
N LEU A 67 -1.94 3.41 -3.09
CA LEU A 67 -2.33 2.72 -4.32
C LEU A 67 -3.71 2.09 -4.18
N GLY A 68 -4.04 1.45 -3.05
CA GLY A 68 -5.36 0.89 -2.77
C GLY A 68 -6.47 1.95 -2.81
N VAL A 69 -6.23 3.13 -2.23
CA VAL A 69 -7.16 4.26 -2.33
C VAL A 69 -7.28 4.75 -3.78
N GLY A 70 -6.17 4.80 -4.51
CA GLY A 70 -6.15 5.15 -5.93
C GLY A 70 -6.95 4.17 -6.78
N ALA A 71 -6.80 2.86 -6.54
CA ALA A 71 -7.58 1.80 -7.19
C ALA A 71 -9.07 2.00 -6.99
N ALA A 72 -9.52 2.22 -5.76
CA ALA A 72 -10.94 2.45 -5.45
C ALA A 72 -11.53 3.66 -6.21
N LYS A 73 -10.76 4.75 -6.38
CA LYS A 73 -11.20 5.90 -7.18
C LYS A 73 -11.37 5.54 -8.66
N VAL A 74 -10.41 4.79 -9.22
CA VAL A 74 -10.44 4.34 -10.61
C VAL A 74 -11.60 3.36 -10.85
N ASP A 75 -11.85 2.45 -9.90
CA ASP A 75 -12.94 1.46 -10.00
C ASP A 75 -14.31 2.13 -9.98
N VAL A 76 -14.52 3.13 -9.11
CA VAL A 76 -15.76 3.93 -9.12
C VAL A 76 -15.95 4.66 -10.46
N ALA A 77 -14.87 5.26 -10.98
CA ALA A 77 -14.90 5.92 -12.28
C ALA A 77 -15.21 4.93 -13.42
N TYR A 78 -14.58 3.76 -13.40
CA TYR A 78 -14.79 2.70 -14.38
C TYR A 78 -16.24 2.20 -14.39
N ALA A 79 -16.82 1.92 -13.21
CA ALA A 79 -18.19 1.50 -13.06
C ALA A 79 -19.19 2.57 -13.54
N ALA A 80 -18.90 3.84 -13.27
CA ALA A 80 -19.74 4.94 -13.74
C ALA A 80 -19.73 5.09 -15.27
N VAL A 81 -18.54 4.96 -15.90
CA VAL A 81 -18.44 4.97 -17.37
C VAL A 81 -19.16 3.78 -17.98
N GLU A 82 -19.06 2.58 -17.37
CA GLU A 82 -19.79 1.39 -17.83
C GLU A 82 -21.30 1.61 -17.80
N SER A 83 -21.84 2.06 -16.66
CA SER A 83 -23.24 2.38 -16.53
C SER A 83 -23.70 3.49 -17.50
N ALA A 84 -22.84 4.47 -17.78
CA ALA A 84 -23.14 5.53 -18.76
C ALA A 84 -23.19 4.96 -20.19
N ILE A 85 -22.31 4.04 -20.55
CA ILE A 85 -22.31 3.35 -21.85
C ILE A 85 -23.66 2.62 -22.06
N ASP A 86 -24.14 1.90 -21.04
CA ASP A 86 -25.39 1.16 -21.12
C ASP A 86 -26.60 2.10 -21.36
N VAL A 87 -26.67 3.21 -20.61
CA VAL A 87 -27.74 4.22 -20.80
C VAL A 87 -27.65 4.90 -22.16
N VAL A 88 -26.43 5.22 -22.64
CA VAL A 88 -26.25 5.82 -23.97
C VAL A 88 -26.63 4.86 -25.10
N ASN A 89 -26.37 3.55 -24.93
CA ASN A 89 -26.85 2.53 -25.85
C ASN A 89 -28.38 2.44 -25.87
N GLU A 90 -29.04 2.58 -24.73
CA GLU A 90 -30.50 2.64 -24.65
C GLU A 90 -31.04 3.87 -25.36
N ILE A 91 -30.45 5.07 -25.16
CA ILE A 91 -30.77 6.28 -25.91
C ILE A 91 -30.62 6.03 -27.42
N LYS A 92 -29.52 5.40 -27.85
CA LYS A 92 -29.31 5.03 -29.26
C LYS A 92 -30.45 4.17 -29.80
N THR A 93 -30.88 3.17 -29.04
CA THR A 93 -31.97 2.26 -29.43
C THR A 93 -33.29 3.05 -29.58
N LYS A 94 -33.56 3.97 -28.66
CA LYS A 94 -34.76 4.85 -28.75
C LYS A 94 -34.71 5.78 -29.96
N LEU A 95 -33.51 6.35 -30.27
CA LEU A 95 -33.33 7.18 -31.45
C LEU A 95 -33.51 6.40 -32.77
N VAL A 96 -33.08 5.13 -32.82
CA VAL A 96 -33.28 4.28 -33.99
C VAL A 96 -34.79 4.00 -34.22
N SER A 97 -35.58 3.82 -33.15
CA SER A 97 -37.02 3.58 -33.27
C SER A 97 -37.79 4.76 -33.87
N LEU A 98 -37.26 5.98 -33.74
CA LEU A 98 -37.87 7.18 -34.38
C LEU A 98 -37.79 7.20 -35.92
N ASN A 99 -37.00 6.31 -36.53
CA ASN A 99 -37.04 6.17 -38.00
C ASN A 99 -38.34 5.51 -38.53
N GLU A 100 -39.12 4.89 -37.63
CA GLU A 100 -40.41 4.31 -37.99
C GLU A 100 -41.52 5.36 -37.85
N SER A 101 -42.22 5.65 -38.94
CA SER A 101 -43.26 6.69 -39.01
C SER A 101 -44.49 6.42 -38.13
N THR A 102 -44.59 5.26 -37.50
CA THR A 102 -45.67 4.86 -36.60
C THR A 102 -45.38 5.12 -35.12
N VAL A 103 -44.15 5.54 -34.80
CA VAL A 103 -43.72 5.82 -33.43
C VAL A 103 -44.06 7.24 -33.05
N ASP A 104 -44.59 7.42 -31.85
CA ASP A 104 -44.93 8.73 -31.28
C ASP A 104 -43.64 9.42 -30.74
N ASP A 105 -43.19 10.44 -31.46
CA ASP A 105 -41.96 11.17 -31.16
C ASP A 105 -41.98 11.77 -29.75
N ASP A 106 -43.13 12.24 -29.27
CA ASP A 106 -43.26 12.86 -27.93
C ASP A 106 -43.03 11.84 -26.80
N LYS A 107 -43.51 10.60 -26.98
CA LYS A 107 -43.34 9.54 -25.99
C LYS A 107 -41.88 9.07 -25.92
N VAL A 108 -41.25 8.92 -27.07
CA VAL A 108 -39.80 8.57 -27.11
C VAL A 108 -38.97 9.70 -26.51
N TRP A 109 -39.38 10.96 -26.72
CA TRP A 109 -38.72 12.09 -26.09
C TRP A 109 -38.78 12.02 -24.55
N ASP A 110 -39.93 11.72 -23.98
CA ASP A 110 -40.10 11.59 -22.53
C ASP A 110 -39.18 10.49 -21.97
N GLU A 111 -39.03 9.35 -22.67
CA GLU A 111 -38.12 8.30 -22.29
C GLU A 111 -36.63 8.75 -22.38
N VAL A 112 -36.24 9.41 -23.47
CA VAL A 112 -34.88 9.95 -23.64
C VAL A 112 -34.54 10.96 -22.55
N LYS A 113 -35.51 11.81 -22.17
CA LYS A 113 -35.34 12.78 -21.07
C LYS A 113 -35.11 12.12 -19.72
N GLN A 114 -35.76 10.99 -19.45
CA GLN A 114 -35.48 10.20 -18.24
C GLN A 114 -34.10 9.60 -18.28
N LEU A 115 -33.65 9.07 -19.42
CA LEU A 115 -32.31 8.53 -19.59
C LEU A 115 -31.22 9.61 -19.47
N GLN A 116 -31.48 10.83 -19.97
CA GLN A 116 -30.58 11.99 -19.75
C GLN A 116 -30.48 12.33 -18.26
N SER A 117 -31.62 12.35 -17.55
CA SER A 117 -31.61 12.58 -16.09
C SER A 117 -30.83 11.48 -15.33
N GLN A 118 -30.95 10.25 -15.81
CA GLN A 118 -30.18 9.13 -15.26
C GLN A 118 -28.67 9.28 -15.50
N LEU A 119 -28.25 9.74 -16.68
CA LEU A 119 -26.82 10.03 -16.95
C LEU A 119 -26.26 11.10 -16.00
N VAL A 120 -27.02 12.16 -15.75
CA VAL A 120 -26.64 13.20 -14.79
C VAL A 120 -26.56 12.64 -13.37
N SER A 121 -27.50 11.76 -13.00
CA SER A 121 -27.48 11.10 -11.69
C SER A 121 -26.27 10.18 -11.53
N ILE A 122 -25.92 9.37 -12.54
CA ILE A 122 -24.72 8.53 -12.56
C ILE A 122 -23.47 9.39 -12.35
N ALA A 123 -23.36 10.49 -13.11
CA ALA A 123 -22.21 11.38 -13.02
C ALA A 123 -22.06 12.01 -11.62
N ASN A 124 -23.17 12.45 -11.01
CA ASN A 124 -23.16 13.04 -9.67
C ASN A 124 -22.85 12.01 -8.58
N SER A 125 -23.31 10.77 -8.74
CA SER A 125 -23.13 9.68 -7.77
C SER A 125 -21.74 9.07 -7.80
N ALA A 126 -20.98 9.25 -8.87
CA ALA A 126 -19.65 8.69 -9.08
C ALA A 126 -18.58 9.45 -8.27
N SER A 127 -18.82 9.60 -6.97
CA SER A 127 -17.94 10.30 -6.04
C SER A 127 -17.32 9.30 -5.05
N PHE A 128 -16.00 9.34 -4.88
CA PHE A 128 -15.28 8.62 -3.85
C PHE A 128 -14.57 9.61 -2.94
N ASN A 129 -14.91 9.61 -1.66
CA ASN A 129 -14.33 10.50 -0.64
C ASN A 129 -14.34 12.00 -1.03
N GLY A 130 -15.41 12.45 -1.70
CA GLY A 130 -15.57 13.86 -2.14
C GLY A 130 -14.86 14.22 -3.44
N GLU A 131 -14.08 13.31 -4.04
CA GLU A 131 -13.56 13.44 -5.39
C GLU A 131 -14.44 12.72 -6.39
N ASN A 132 -14.77 13.41 -7.47
CA ASN A 132 -15.56 12.86 -8.56
C ASN A 132 -14.81 13.04 -9.89
N TRP A 133 -14.36 11.92 -10.46
CA TRP A 133 -13.59 11.92 -11.70
C TRP A 133 -14.49 12.01 -12.95
N MET A 134 -15.79 11.78 -12.77
CA MET A 134 -16.78 11.90 -13.84
C MET A 134 -17.19 13.34 -14.10
N LEU A 135 -16.84 14.24 -13.18
CA LEU A 135 -17.10 15.68 -13.28
C LEU A 135 -15.77 16.43 -13.39
N GLY A 136 -15.51 17.02 -14.55
CA GLY A 136 -14.29 17.79 -14.75
C GLY A 136 -14.27 18.56 -16.07
N ALA A 137 -13.48 19.63 -16.11
CA ALA A 137 -13.17 20.27 -17.39
C ALA A 137 -12.34 19.30 -18.25
N THR A 138 -12.38 19.50 -19.58
CA THR A 138 -11.58 18.68 -20.54
C THR A 138 -10.07 18.71 -20.27
N THR A 139 -9.59 19.69 -19.51
CA THR A 139 -8.20 19.86 -19.10
C THR A 139 -7.94 19.49 -17.64
N ALA A 140 -8.96 19.05 -16.89
CA ALA A 140 -8.77 18.66 -15.49
C ALA A 140 -7.91 17.40 -15.41
N THR A 141 -6.94 17.45 -14.50
CA THR A 141 -6.01 16.34 -14.25
C THR A 141 -6.27 15.76 -12.86
N ASN A 142 -6.46 14.46 -12.80
CA ASN A 142 -6.52 13.71 -11.55
C ASN A 142 -5.17 13.03 -11.34
N SER A 143 -4.70 12.97 -10.10
CA SER A 143 -3.43 12.32 -9.78
C SER A 143 -3.67 11.04 -8.98
N VAL A 144 -2.96 9.99 -9.35
CA VAL A 144 -2.94 8.72 -8.62
C VAL A 144 -1.50 8.43 -8.24
N VAL A 145 -1.29 7.96 -7.02
CA VAL A 145 0.01 7.43 -6.62
C VAL A 145 0.29 6.17 -7.45
N THR A 146 1.47 6.10 -8.04
CA THR A 146 1.88 4.98 -8.89
C THR A 146 3.08 4.23 -8.38
N GLY A 147 3.69 4.67 -7.28
CA GLY A 147 4.81 3.94 -6.72
C GLY A 147 5.64 4.74 -5.73
N PHE A 148 6.68 4.08 -5.27
CA PHE A 148 7.66 4.56 -4.34
C PHE A 148 9.05 4.42 -4.96
N VAL A 149 9.85 5.47 -4.90
CA VAL A 149 11.24 5.45 -5.38
C VAL A 149 12.15 6.04 -4.31
N ARG A 150 13.21 5.30 -3.97
CA ARG A 150 14.29 5.83 -3.16
C ARG A 150 15.37 6.45 -4.04
N THR A 151 15.61 7.74 -3.85
CA THR A 151 16.70 8.47 -4.49
C THR A 151 17.83 8.74 -3.50
N SER A 152 18.97 9.23 -4.00
CA SER A 152 20.08 9.68 -3.14
C SER A 152 19.68 10.83 -2.20
N SER A 153 18.63 11.57 -2.55
CA SER A 153 18.12 12.72 -1.77
C SER A 153 17.03 12.33 -0.76
N GLY A 154 16.55 11.08 -0.75
CA GLY A 154 15.49 10.60 0.11
C GLY A 154 14.43 9.80 -0.62
N VAL A 155 13.29 9.65 0.05
CA VAL A 155 12.11 8.92 -0.43
C VAL A 155 11.24 9.86 -1.28
N GLN A 156 10.83 9.40 -2.45
CA GLN A 156 9.86 10.08 -3.30
C GLN A 156 8.70 9.16 -3.67
N VAL A 157 7.50 9.71 -3.62
CA VAL A 157 6.28 9.06 -4.12
C VAL A 157 6.09 9.50 -5.56
N THR A 158 5.99 8.54 -6.48
CA THR A 158 5.66 8.82 -7.87
C THR A 158 4.15 8.89 -8.04
N THR A 159 3.69 9.95 -8.71
CA THR A 159 2.28 10.14 -9.06
C THR A 159 2.12 10.18 -10.56
N GLU A 160 1.03 9.64 -11.07
CA GLU A 160 0.61 9.81 -12.45
C GLU A 160 -0.59 10.72 -12.53
N THR A 161 -0.57 11.55 -13.55
CA THR A 161 -1.68 12.45 -13.86
C THR A 161 -2.52 11.86 -14.98
N VAL A 162 -3.83 11.73 -14.70
CA VAL A 162 -4.82 11.24 -15.66
C VAL A 162 -5.69 12.41 -16.08
N THR A 163 -5.73 12.71 -17.39
CA THR A 163 -6.55 13.79 -17.91
C THR A 163 -8.00 13.34 -18.02
N SER A 164 -8.91 14.01 -17.31
CA SER A 164 -10.35 13.69 -17.29
C SER A 164 -11.05 13.89 -18.64
N GLY A 165 -10.48 14.67 -19.55
CA GLY A 165 -11.12 15.07 -20.80
C GLY A 165 -11.57 13.93 -21.72
N SER A 166 -11.02 12.73 -21.54
CA SER A 166 -11.38 11.55 -22.34
C SER A 166 -12.52 10.71 -21.74
N PHE A 167 -12.87 10.92 -20.45
CA PHE A 167 -13.84 10.09 -19.75
C PHE A 167 -14.78 10.85 -18.81
N ALA A 168 -14.53 12.13 -18.51
CA ALA A 168 -15.46 12.94 -17.72
C ALA A 168 -16.81 13.06 -18.46
N LEU A 169 -17.87 12.60 -17.82
CA LEU A 169 -19.19 12.58 -18.40
C LEU A 169 -19.72 14.00 -18.63
N PHE A 170 -19.57 14.86 -17.63
CA PHE A 170 -19.99 16.25 -17.66
C PHE A 170 -18.91 17.17 -17.07
N ALA A 171 -19.05 18.48 -17.34
CA ALA A 171 -18.26 19.48 -16.64
C ALA A 171 -18.68 19.56 -15.17
N LYS A 172 -17.79 20.06 -14.32
CA LYS A 172 -18.09 20.36 -12.92
C LYS A 172 -18.64 21.77 -12.81
N GLY A 173 -19.90 21.90 -12.39
CA GLY A 173 -20.53 23.19 -12.13
C GLY A 173 -20.00 23.87 -10.87
N ALA A 174 -20.29 25.14 -10.70
CA ALA A 174 -19.86 25.94 -9.55
C ALA A 174 -20.42 25.42 -8.19
N ASN A 175 -21.54 24.71 -8.22
CA ASN A 175 -22.15 24.03 -7.07
C ASN A 175 -21.55 22.63 -6.78
N GLY A 176 -20.56 22.19 -7.58
CA GLY A 176 -19.95 20.88 -7.45
C GLY A 176 -20.71 19.73 -8.10
N LEU A 177 -21.87 19.99 -8.70
CA LEU A 177 -22.69 19.02 -9.44
C LEU A 177 -22.38 19.05 -10.94
N ALA A 178 -22.93 18.08 -11.68
CA ALA A 178 -22.77 18.00 -13.13
C ALA A 178 -23.32 19.24 -13.84
N ASP A 179 -22.49 19.84 -14.68
CA ASP A 179 -22.86 20.89 -15.62
C ASP A 179 -22.96 20.26 -17.02
N THR A 180 -24.17 20.20 -17.55
CA THR A 180 -24.46 19.58 -18.84
C THR A 180 -23.95 20.37 -20.04
N THR A 181 -23.36 21.56 -19.83
CA THR A 181 -22.77 22.38 -20.91
C THR A 181 -21.39 21.94 -21.34
N GLY A 182 -20.78 21.00 -20.62
CA GLY A 182 -19.45 20.45 -20.93
C GLY A 182 -19.33 18.97 -20.65
N GLY A 183 -18.20 18.37 -21.04
CA GLY A 183 -17.92 16.94 -20.91
C GLY A 183 -18.24 16.13 -22.17
N VAL A 184 -18.03 14.81 -22.10
CA VAL A 184 -18.26 13.88 -23.24
C VAL A 184 -19.73 13.76 -23.62
N LEU A 185 -20.63 13.89 -22.66
CA LEU A 185 -22.07 13.71 -22.84
C LEU A 185 -22.85 15.02 -23.02
N LYS A 186 -22.18 16.16 -23.11
CA LYS A 186 -22.82 17.47 -23.23
C LYS A 186 -23.84 17.55 -24.36
N ASP A 187 -23.49 17.00 -25.53
CA ASP A 187 -24.32 17.07 -26.74
C ASP A 187 -25.54 16.14 -26.63
N ILE A 188 -25.41 15.01 -25.92
CA ILE A 188 -26.53 14.11 -25.60
C ILE A 188 -27.48 14.78 -24.59
N ALA A 189 -26.95 15.43 -23.57
CA ALA A 189 -27.73 16.16 -22.58
C ALA A 189 -28.43 17.40 -23.18
N ALA A 190 -27.95 17.90 -24.29
CA ALA A 190 -28.53 19.03 -25.02
C ALA A 190 -29.62 18.63 -26.04
N PHE A 191 -29.93 17.34 -26.19
CA PHE A 191 -31.01 16.91 -27.07
C PHE A 191 -32.33 17.51 -26.62
N THR A 192 -33.13 17.94 -27.60
CA THR A 192 -34.48 18.52 -27.45
C THR A 192 -35.42 17.82 -28.40
N THR A 193 -36.71 18.07 -28.30
CA THR A 193 -37.73 17.57 -29.24
C THR A 193 -37.36 17.87 -30.71
N VAL A 194 -36.71 19.02 -30.98
CA VAL A 194 -36.25 19.37 -32.33
C VAL A 194 -35.13 18.46 -32.81
N SER A 195 -34.25 18.00 -31.90
CA SER A 195 -33.17 17.04 -32.22
C SER A 195 -33.70 15.64 -32.55
N LEU A 196 -34.91 15.32 -32.14
CA LEU A 196 -35.57 14.04 -32.35
C LEU A 196 -36.54 14.04 -33.55
N ALA A 197 -36.77 15.22 -34.20
CA ALA A 197 -37.50 15.26 -35.44
C ALA A 197 -36.83 14.37 -36.49
N SER A 198 -37.61 13.65 -37.30
CA SER A 198 -37.12 12.65 -38.25
C SER A 198 -35.98 13.14 -39.18
N SER A 199 -35.95 14.44 -39.49
CA SER A 199 -34.86 15.04 -40.27
C SER A 199 -33.55 15.25 -39.53
N ALA A 200 -33.59 15.21 -38.18
CA ALA A 200 -32.42 15.41 -37.31
C ALA A 200 -31.92 14.13 -36.66
N VAL A 201 -32.63 13.01 -36.74
CA VAL A 201 -32.29 11.73 -36.10
C VAL A 201 -30.93 11.23 -36.52
N ALA A 202 -30.57 11.37 -37.80
CA ALA A 202 -29.23 10.95 -38.28
C ALA A 202 -28.09 11.74 -37.63
N THR A 203 -28.27 13.04 -37.38
CA THR A 203 -27.32 13.88 -36.69
C THR A 203 -27.21 13.49 -35.21
N SER A 204 -28.33 13.24 -34.55
CA SER A 204 -28.40 12.77 -33.15
C SER A 204 -27.75 11.43 -32.99
N LEU A 205 -27.93 10.48 -33.91
CA LEU A 205 -27.24 9.18 -33.92
C LEU A 205 -25.72 9.32 -34.06
N ASN A 206 -25.23 10.21 -34.94
CA ASN A 206 -23.81 10.48 -35.08
C ASN A 206 -23.21 11.07 -33.78
N THR A 207 -23.96 11.91 -33.09
CA THR A 207 -23.58 12.48 -31.79
C THR A 207 -23.44 11.38 -30.74
N VAL A 208 -24.42 10.48 -30.68
CA VAL A 208 -24.40 9.33 -29.77
C VAL A 208 -23.24 8.38 -30.08
N GLU A 209 -22.97 8.10 -31.37
CA GLU A 209 -21.82 7.27 -31.76
C GLU A 209 -20.50 7.91 -31.35
N THR A 210 -20.36 9.23 -31.52
CA THR A 210 -19.16 9.95 -31.11
C THR A 210 -18.95 9.88 -29.60
N ALA A 211 -20.02 10.05 -28.82
CA ALA A 211 -19.99 9.93 -27.37
C ALA A 211 -19.66 8.50 -26.92
N LEU A 212 -20.28 7.47 -27.54
CA LEU A 212 -19.96 6.06 -27.25
C LEU A 212 -18.48 5.73 -27.53
N LYS A 213 -17.94 6.23 -28.62
CA LYS A 213 -16.52 6.06 -28.96
C LYS A 213 -15.62 6.72 -27.90
N ALA A 214 -15.95 7.92 -27.46
CA ALA A 214 -15.24 8.63 -26.42
C ALA A 214 -15.32 7.88 -25.08
N LEU A 215 -16.52 7.43 -24.67
CA LEU A 215 -16.71 6.62 -23.44
C LEU A 215 -15.93 5.30 -23.48
N THR A 216 -15.95 4.59 -24.62
CA THR A 216 -15.21 3.36 -24.79
C THR A 216 -13.70 3.59 -24.68
N THR A 217 -13.20 4.69 -25.25
CA THR A 217 -11.80 5.10 -25.12
C THR A 217 -11.47 5.43 -23.66
N GLY A 218 -12.34 6.19 -22.99
CA GLY A 218 -12.20 6.52 -21.57
C GLY A 218 -12.18 5.28 -20.68
N ARG A 219 -13.08 4.32 -20.92
CA ARG A 219 -13.09 3.03 -20.23
C ARG A 219 -11.81 2.24 -20.44
N SER A 220 -11.25 2.23 -21.65
CA SER A 220 -9.98 1.57 -21.95
C SER A 220 -8.82 2.21 -21.20
N ILE A 221 -8.79 3.54 -21.10
CA ILE A 221 -7.78 4.28 -20.33
C ILE A 221 -7.90 3.91 -18.83
N LEU A 222 -9.09 3.99 -18.26
CA LEU A 222 -9.32 3.63 -16.86
C LEU A 222 -8.94 2.17 -16.57
N GLY A 223 -9.28 1.23 -17.45
CA GLY A 223 -8.89 -0.17 -17.32
C GLY A 223 -7.38 -0.38 -17.39
N SER A 224 -6.67 0.37 -18.22
CA SER A 224 -5.22 0.30 -18.28
C SER A 224 -4.55 0.85 -17.01
N ILE A 225 -5.14 1.89 -16.41
CA ILE A 225 -4.67 2.49 -15.14
C ILE A 225 -4.93 1.50 -13.99
N SER A 226 -6.13 0.92 -13.90
CA SER A 226 -6.47 -0.10 -12.89
C SER A 226 -5.47 -1.26 -12.96
N LYS A 227 -5.23 -1.80 -14.15
CA LYS A 227 -4.26 -2.88 -14.33
C LYS A 227 -2.83 -2.50 -13.90
N ARG A 228 -2.44 -1.25 -14.16
CA ARG A 228 -1.12 -0.75 -13.75
C ARG A 228 -1.02 -0.58 -12.24
N ILE A 229 -2.09 -0.13 -11.59
CA ILE A 229 -2.15 -0.04 -10.12
C ILE A 229 -2.03 -1.44 -9.50
N ASP A 230 -2.73 -2.45 -10.03
CA ASP A 230 -2.61 -3.84 -9.58
C ASP A 230 -1.16 -4.33 -9.63
N LEU A 231 -0.51 -4.17 -10.80
CA LEU A 231 0.88 -4.57 -10.98
C LEU A 231 1.84 -3.84 -10.02
N GLN A 232 1.57 -2.56 -9.74
CA GLN A 232 2.40 -1.77 -8.84
C GLN A 232 2.17 -2.16 -7.37
N THR A 233 0.94 -2.52 -7.01
CA THR A 233 0.61 -3.04 -5.67
C THR A 233 1.28 -4.40 -5.44
N ASP A 234 1.23 -5.30 -6.41
CA ASP A 234 1.93 -6.57 -6.36
C ASP A 234 3.45 -6.39 -6.24
N PHE A 235 4.00 -5.41 -6.97
CA PHE A 235 5.43 -5.09 -6.89
C PHE A 235 5.79 -4.52 -5.51
N ALA A 236 4.98 -3.61 -4.96
CA ALA A 236 5.20 -3.03 -3.65
C ALA A 236 5.18 -4.10 -2.54
N ASN A 237 4.23 -5.03 -2.59
CA ASN A 237 4.16 -6.16 -1.65
C ASN A 237 5.42 -7.04 -1.73
N LYS A 238 5.84 -7.44 -2.94
CA LYS A 238 7.06 -8.24 -3.14
C LYS A 238 8.32 -7.49 -2.68
N LEU A 239 8.37 -6.18 -2.86
CA LEU A 239 9.47 -5.36 -2.39
C LEU A 239 9.50 -5.29 -0.86
N SER A 240 8.34 -5.13 -0.22
CA SER A 240 8.18 -5.17 1.24
C SER A 240 8.69 -6.50 1.80
N ASP A 241 8.25 -7.63 1.25
CA ASP A 241 8.69 -8.98 1.65
C ASP A 241 10.21 -9.16 1.48
N ALA A 242 10.77 -8.66 0.38
CA ALA A 242 12.21 -8.74 0.12
C ALA A 242 13.03 -7.89 1.11
N ILE A 243 12.54 -6.70 1.45
CA ILE A 243 13.16 -5.83 2.46
C ILE A 243 13.09 -6.50 3.83
N GLU A 244 11.95 -7.05 4.22
CA GLU A 244 11.77 -7.74 5.50
C GLU A 244 12.69 -8.96 5.61
N SER A 245 12.76 -9.78 4.57
CA SER A 245 13.71 -10.90 4.49
C SER A 245 15.17 -10.42 4.57
N GLY A 246 15.48 -9.28 3.94
CA GLY A 246 16.82 -8.67 4.03
C GLY A 246 17.16 -8.20 5.45
N VAL A 247 16.23 -7.53 6.12
CA VAL A 247 16.36 -7.09 7.51
C VAL A 247 16.54 -8.29 8.44
N SER A 248 15.71 -9.33 8.28
CA SER A 248 15.78 -10.56 9.07
C SER A 248 17.19 -11.19 9.02
N LYS A 249 17.77 -11.34 7.83
CA LYS A 249 19.14 -11.88 7.67
C LYS A 249 20.22 -11.05 8.34
N LEU A 250 20.01 -9.74 8.49
CA LEU A 250 21.01 -8.84 9.09
C LEU A 250 20.93 -8.82 10.62
N VAL A 251 19.72 -8.84 11.19
CA VAL A 251 19.52 -8.50 12.61
C VAL A 251 18.85 -9.60 13.44
N ASP A 252 18.15 -10.56 12.82
CA ASP A 252 17.47 -11.61 13.57
C ASP A 252 18.46 -12.65 14.11
N ALA A 253 18.10 -13.26 15.23
CA ALA A 253 18.85 -14.33 15.85
C ALA A 253 18.34 -15.69 15.36
N ASP A 254 19.28 -16.63 15.16
CA ASP A 254 18.92 -18.04 14.99
C ASP A 254 18.50 -18.60 16.35
N MET A 255 17.21 -18.84 16.49
CA MET A 255 16.61 -19.27 17.77
C MET A 255 17.05 -20.65 18.20
N GLU A 256 17.42 -21.55 17.26
CA GLU A 256 17.93 -22.88 17.59
C GLU A 256 19.33 -22.78 18.18
N GLU A 257 20.20 -21.97 17.54
CA GLU A 257 21.56 -21.75 18.02
C GLU A 257 21.55 -21.02 19.37
N GLU A 258 20.77 -19.95 19.53
CA GLU A 258 20.75 -19.17 20.78
C GLU A 258 20.11 -19.96 21.93
N SER A 259 19.12 -20.82 21.68
CA SER A 259 18.51 -21.69 22.69
C SER A 259 19.49 -22.79 23.15
N ALA A 260 20.23 -23.38 22.21
CA ALA A 260 21.30 -24.34 22.55
C ALA A 260 22.42 -23.67 23.36
N ARG A 261 22.82 -22.46 22.95
CA ARG A 261 23.82 -21.64 23.65
C ARG A 261 23.34 -21.27 25.06
N LEU A 262 22.07 -20.90 25.24
CA LEU A 262 21.49 -20.60 26.54
C LEU A 262 21.59 -21.82 27.49
N SER A 263 21.21 -22.99 27.01
CA SER A 263 21.27 -24.23 27.80
C SER A 263 22.69 -24.58 28.18
N ALA A 264 23.65 -24.40 27.25
CA ALA A 264 25.08 -24.62 27.53
C ALA A 264 25.61 -23.62 28.56
N LEU A 265 25.26 -22.33 28.46
CA LEU A 265 25.68 -21.30 29.41
C LEU A 265 25.08 -21.51 30.80
N GLN A 266 23.83 -21.98 30.93
CA GLN A 266 23.23 -22.38 32.21
C GLN A 266 24.03 -23.52 32.88
N THR A 267 24.39 -24.53 32.10
CA THR A 267 25.22 -25.62 32.58
C THR A 267 26.61 -25.13 32.99
N GLN A 268 27.24 -24.26 32.19
CA GLN A 268 28.56 -23.64 32.52
C GLN A 268 28.47 -22.78 33.78
N GLN A 269 27.36 -22.05 34.01
CA GLN A 269 27.15 -21.28 35.22
C GLN A 269 27.14 -22.18 36.47
N GLN A 270 26.40 -23.30 36.40
CA GLN A 270 26.36 -24.27 37.50
C GLN A 270 27.75 -24.85 37.80
N LEU A 271 28.51 -25.21 36.75
CA LEU A 271 29.87 -25.72 36.89
C LEU A 271 30.84 -24.65 37.43
N ALA A 272 30.68 -23.39 37.01
CA ALA A 272 31.51 -22.28 37.49
C ALA A 272 31.27 -22.00 38.99
N VAL A 273 30.03 -22.08 39.45
CA VAL A 273 29.66 -21.96 40.87
C VAL A 273 30.30 -23.12 41.68
N GLN A 274 30.26 -24.36 41.17
CA GLN A 274 30.88 -25.50 41.83
C GLN A 274 32.42 -25.34 41.87
N SER A 275 33.05 -24.90 40.77
CA SER A 275 34.47 -24.61 40.69
C SER A 275 34.91 -23.55 41.69
N LEU A 276 34.11 -22.47 41.82
CA LEU A 276 34.38 -21.43 42.82
C LEU A 276 34.30 -21.97 44.26
N SER A 277 33.33 -22.85 44.55
CA SER A 277 33.18 -23.50 45.84
C SER A 277 34.39 -24.37 46.15
N ILE A 278 34.87 -25.18 45.17
CA ILE A 278 36.11 -26.01 45.32
C ILE A 278 37.34 -25.14 45.53
N ALA A 279 37.50 -24.06 44.75
CA ALA A 279 38.62 -23.14 44.90
C ALA A 279 38.65 -22.46 46.27
N ASN A 280 37.48 -22.17 46.83
CA ASN A 280 37.36 -21.55 48.15
C ASN A 280 37.64 -22.58 49.31
N SER A 281 37.10 -23.82 49.17
CA SER A 281 37.36 -24.87 50.15
C SER A 281 38.84 -25.32 50.18
N SER A 282 39.54 -25.33 49.08
CA SER A 282 40.99 -25.61 49.00
C SER A 282 41.80 -24.61 49.85
N SER A 283 41.45 -23.34 49.83
CA SER A 283 42.10 -22.33 50.67
C SER A 283 41.81 -22.50 52.17
N GLN A 284 40.57 -22.92 52.54
CA GLN A 284 40.17 -23.20 53.89
C GLN A 284 40.89 -24.44 54.45
N ASN A 285 41.08 -25.48 53.65
CA ASN A 285 41.84 -26.68 54.04
C ASN A 285 43.31 -26.39 54.34
N ILE A 286 43.94 -25.45 53.62
CA ILE A 286 45.31 -25.00 53.90
C ILE A 286 45.35 -24.22 55.22
N LEU A 287 44.33 -23.40 55.50
CA LEU A 287 44.22 -22.64 56.75
C LEU A 287 44.01 -23.53 57.94
N SER A 288 43.27 -24.65 57.83
CA SER A 288 43.04 -25.65 58.88
C SER A 288 44.30 -26.41 59.27
N LEU A 289 45.27 -26.66 58.28
CA LEU A 289 46.50 -27.26 58.49
C LEU A 289 47.47 -26.39 59.34
N PHE A 290 47.27 -25.07 59.36
CA PHE A 290 48.08 -24.12 60.16
C PHE A 290 47.45 -23.81 61.52
N ARG A 291 46.24 -24.26 61.79
CA ARG A 291 45.51 -24.07 63.07
C ARG A 291 45.43 -25.26 63.93
N GLY A 292 45.95 -26.43 63.50
CA GLY A 292 46.02 -27.67 64.26
C GLY A 292 47.34 -27.78 65.08
#